data_bd993ef75811c4ffb0c69b839eae9f8a
#
_entry.id   bd993ef75811c4ffb0c69b839eae9f8a
#
_cell.length_a   1.000
_cell.length_b   1.000
_cell.length_c   1.000
_cell.angle_alpha   90.00
_cell.angle_beta   90.00
_cell.angle_gamma   90.00
#
_symmetry.space_group_name_H-M   'P 1'
#
loop_
_entity.id
_entity.type
_entity.pdbx_description
1 polymer ?
#
loop_
_entity_poly.entity_id
_entity_poly.type
_entity_poly.pdbx_seq_one_letter_code
_entity_poly.pdbx_strand_id
1 'polypeptide(L)'
;VVVGAGLAGSAAAYSLAQRGWRVQVLDAAVAPAAGASALPAGLVAPHVSPDDAPLSRISRAGVSTTLARLAALLPAGTDWAATGVLERRVEHARALPPCAPGSPNPMDGWSVEASPERLAQAQLDQLQPATSALWHPCGAWMRPARLVQAQLAQPGIEWRGACAVARLQPTPEGWALFDAHGQTLAQAPLVVLAAGFSVRGLLASADGAGTQPSTESGSPLPLHALRGQVSWGALNELPAAARAALPPWPVNGYGSFLHGMDGPSGAPMWIVGSTFERGNTSAAVTAADHAANQARLQRLLPRLGTLMQPAFQAAQGWAAVRCTLPDRLPAVGVLDAVRWPGLHVLTGLGARGLTLSVLAGEVLAAQLHGETWPLEPRLAQMLLAQRFSRRSKP
;
A
#
# COMPACT_ATOMS: atom_id res chain seq x y z
N VAL A 1 16.94 11.21 9.30
CA VAL A 1 16.31 11.67 8.04
C VAL A 1 15.54 10.52 7.40
N VAL A 2 14.35 10.81 6.86
CA VAL A 2 13.55 9.87 6.05
C VAL A 2 13.51 10.39 4.62
N VAL A 3 13.79 9.55 3.64
CA VAL A 3 13.75 9.90 2.21
C VAL A 3 12.50 9.29 1.57
N GLY A 4 11.56 10.15 1.19
CA GLY A 4 10.26 9.82 0.62
C GLY A 4 9.10 10.16 1.57
N ALA A 5 8.15 10.98 1.10
CA ALA A 5 6.96 11.42 1.84
C ALA A 5 5.68 10.69 1.36
N GLY A 6 5.79 9.41 1.03
CA GLY A 6 4.66 8.52 0.77
C GLY A 6 4.17 7.81 2.03
N LEU A 7 3.28 6.80 1.88
CA LEU A 7 2.77 5.97 3.00
C LEU A 7 3.90 5.35 3.83
N ALA A 8 4.97 4.87 3.20
CA ALA A 8 6.10 4.26 3.90
C ALA A 8 6.84 5.28 4.77
N GLY A 9 7.25 6.41 4.17
CA GLY A 9 8.05 7.41 4.87
C GLY A 9 7.26 8.16 5.94
N SER A 10 6.00 8.50 5.69
CA SER A 10 5.16 9.15 6.69
C SER A 10 4.87 8.24 7.89
N ALA A 11 4.67 6.93 7.64
CA ALA A 11 4.48 5.95 8.71
C ALA A 11 5.77 5.79 9.55
N ALA A 12 6.94 5.72 8.91
CA ALA A 12 8.24 5.69 9.61
C ALA A 12 8.44 6.96 10.44
N ALA A 13 8.24 8.13 9.83
CA ALA A 13 8.41 9.41 10.50
C ALA A 13 7.49 9.55 11.71
N TYR A 14 6.21 9.21 11.54
CA TYR A 14 5.24 9.23 12.64
C TYR A 14 5.66 8.30 13.78
N SER A 15 5.95 7.03 13.49
CA SER A 15 6.27 6.04 14.51
C SER A 15 7.55 6.38 15.30
N LEU A 16 8.53 7.02 14.63
CA LEU A 16 9.73 7.54 15.27
C LEU A 16 9.43 8.80 16.12
N ALA A 17 8.66 9.75 15.59
CA ALA A 17 8.33 10.98 16.29
C ALA A 17 7.52 10.70 17.58
N GLN A 18 6.61 9.72 17.56
CA GLN A 18 5.88 9.28 18.74
C GLN A 18 6.80 8.70 19.85
N ARG A 19 8.05 8.37 19.50
CA ARG A 19 9.11 7.91 20.41
C ARG A 19 10.15 8.99 20.73
N GLY A 20 9.81 10.25 20.47
CA GLY A 20 10.63 11.41 20.81
C GLY A 20 11.72 11.77 19.80
N TRP A 21 11.74 11.17 18.61
CA TRP A 21 12.71 11.55 17.57
C TRP A 21 12.30 12.87 16.90
N ARG A 22 13.30 13.67 16.56
CA ARG A 22 13.15 14.75 15.57
C ARG A 22 13.41 14.17 14.19
N VAL A 23 12.39 14.17 13.34
CA VAL A 23 12.45 13.52 12.04
C VAL A 23 12.33 14.55 10.93
N GLN A 24 13.35 14.63 10.07
CA GLN A 24 13.27 15.39 8.83
C GLN A 24 12.90 14.43 7.70
N VAL A 25 11.86 14.77 6.93
CA VAL A 25 11.40 14.00 5.77
C VAL A 25 11.68 14.79 4.50
N LEU A 26 12.42 14.20 3.56
CA LEU A 26 12.76 14.80 2.24
C LEU A 26 12.02 14.06 1.13
N ASP A 27 11.38 14.81 0.22
CA ASP A 27 10.74 14.22 -0.96
C ASP A 27 11.06 15.03 -2.22
N ALA A 28 11.21 14.33 -3.34
CA ALA A 28 11.46 14.96 -4.64
C ALA A 28 10.28 15.80 -5.14
N ALA A 29 9.05 15.42 -4.75
CA ALA A 29 7.85 16.14 -5.15
C ALA A 29 7.60 17.38 -4.27
N VAL A 30 6.89 18.35 -4.83
CA VAL A 30 6.50 19.59 -4.13
C VAL A 30 5.47 19.33 -3.02
N ALA A 31 4.65 18.26 -3.17
CA ALA A 31 3.63 17.88 -2.21
C ALA A 31 3.84 16.44 -1.74
N PRO A 32 3.47 16.10 -0.47
CA PRO A 32 3.57 14.73 0.00
C PRO A 32 2.54 13.83 -0.70
N ALA A 33 2.77 12.53 -0.66
CA ALA A 33 1.94 11.51 -1.31
C ALA A 33 1.85 11.64 -2.84
N ALA A 34 2.85 12.20 -3.52
CA ALA A 34 2.79 12.44 -4.96
C ALA A 34 2.99 11.19 -5.83
N GLY A 35 3.55 10.11 -5.27
CA GLY A 35 3.77 8.84 -5.99
C GLY A 35 2.59 7.86 -5.86
N ALA A 36 2.89 6.58 -5.64
CA ALA A 36 1.87 5.53 -5.47
C ALA A 36 0.88 5.78 -4.32
N SER A 37 1.21 6.69 -3.41
CA SER A 37 0.36 7.11 -2.30
C SER A 37 -0.67 8.17 -2.67
N ALA A 38 -0.66 8.70 -3.90
CA ALA A 38 -1.68 9.64 -4.41
C ALA A 38 -2.95 8.93 -4.93
N LEU A 39 -3.09 7.62 -4.75
CA LEU A 39 -4.32 6.89 -5.08
C LEU A 39 -5.53 7.62 -4.47
N PRO A 40 -6.57 7.97 -5.26
CA PRO A 40 -7.72 8.73 -4.75
C PRO A 40 -8.39 8.09 -3.54
N ALA A 41 -8.66 6.79 -3.61
CA ALA A 41 -9.07 5.95 -2.48
C ALA A 41 -8.70 4.49 -2.73
N GLY A 42 -8.59 3.70 -1.66
CA GLY A 42 -8.30 2.28 -1.78
C GLY A 42 -8.74 1.51 -0.54
N LEU A 43 -8.56 0.19 -0.57
CA LEU A 43 -9.06 -0.73 0.45
C LEU A 43 -7.99 -1.09 1.48
N VAL A 44 -8.44 -1.19 2.71
CA VAL A 44 -7.76 -1.83 3.83
C VAL A 44 -8.57 -3.09 4.16
N ALA A 45 -8.05 -4.26 3.80
CA ALA A 45 -8.74 -5.53 4.02
C ALA A 45 -7.71 -6.65 4.32
N PRO A 46 -8.09 -7.66 5.12
CA PRO A 46 -7.21 -8.78 5.39
C PRO A 46 -7.02 -9.64 4.14
N HIS A 47 -5.85 -10.25 4.03
CA HIS A 47 -5.63 -11.34 3.10
C HIS A 47 -6.05 -12.65 3.76
N VAL A 48 -6.73 -13.53 3.02
CA VAL A 48 -7.15 -14.85 3.51
C VAL A 48 -6.48 -15.92 2.67
N SER A 49 -5.97 -16.96 3.32
CA SER A 49 -5.50 -18.19 2.69
C SER A 49 -5.99 -19.40 3.49
N PRO A 50 -6.21 -20.57 2.84
CA PRO A 50 -6.75 -21.77 3.50
C PRO A 50 -5.87 -22.33 4.64
N ASP A 51 -4.57 -22.02 4.60
CA ASP A 51 -3.55 -22.46 5.55
C ASP A 51 -3.18 -21.40 6.60
N ASP A 52 -3.93 -20.29 6.65
CA ASP A 52 -3.61 -19.11 7.46
C ASP A 52 -2.13 -18.68 7.37
N ALA A 53 -1.61 -18.68 6.13
CA ALA A 53 -0.21 -18.37 5.82
C ALA A 53 0.28 -17.08 6.50
N PRO A 54 1.60 -16.91 6.71
CA PRO A 54 2.17 -15.73 7.33
C PRO A 54 1.66 -14.41 6.78
N LEU A 55 1.43 -14.32 5.47
CA LEU A 55 0.87 -13.12 4.85
C LEU A 55 -0.56 -12.81 5.36
N SER A 56 -1.39 -13.83 5.60
CA SER A 56 -2.74 -13.65 6.15
C SER A 56 -2.67 -13.04 7.55
N ARG A 57 -1.81 -13.59 8.42
CA ARG A 57 -1.60 -13.13 9.79
C ARG A 57 -0.98 -11.72 9.83
N ILE A 58 0.04 -11.44 9.03
CA ILE A 58 0.66 -10.11 8.90
C ILE A 58 -0.37 -9.10 8.39
N SER A 59 -1.24 -9.48 7.43
CA SER A 59 -2.24 -8.55 6.91
C SER A 59 -3.29 -8.18 7.94
N ARG A 60 -3.73 -9.12 8.80
CA ARG A 60 -4.64 -8.81 9.92
C ARG A 60 -4.01 -7.82 10.91
N ALA A 61 -2.76 -8.04 11.31
CA ALA A 61 -2.02 -7.07 12.13
C ALA A 61 -1.93 -5.70 11.43
N GLY A 62 -1.67 -5.71 10.12
CA GLY A 62 -1.63 -4.49 9.31
C GLY A 62 -2.97 -3.76 9.23
N VAL A 63 -4.08 -4.48 9.07
CA VAL A 63 -5.44 -3.90 9.12
C VAL A 63 -5.68 -3.25 10.47
N SER A 64 -5.42 -3.98 11.57
CA SER A 64 -5.63 -3.48 12.92
C SER A 64 -4.83 -2.20 13.19
N THR A 65 -3.53 -2.20 12.89
CA THR A 65 -2.67 -1.02 13.11
C THR A 65 -3.07 0.17 12.24
N THR A 66 -3.46 -0.09 10.97
CA THR A 66 -3.91 0.97 10.07
C THR A 66 -5.22 1.58 10.52
N LEU A 67 -6.22 0.77 10.90
CA LEU A 67 -7.50 1.29 11.39
C LEU A 67 -7.34 2.09 12.69
N ALA A 68 -6.51 1.63 13.62
CA ALA A 68 -6.19 2.37 14.84
C ALA A 68 -5.55 3.73 14.51
N ARG A 69 -4.61 3.77 13.55
CA ARG A 69 -3.96 5.02 13.12
C ARG A 69 -4.94 5.97 12.43
N LEU A 70 -5.82 5.45 11.57
CA LEU A 70 -6.88 6.23 10.92
C LEU A 70 -7.82 6.85 11.95
N ALA A 71 -8.29 6.04 12.91
CA ALA A 71 -9.19 6.51 13.96
C ALA A 71 -8.56 7.59 14.86
N ALA A 72 -7.25 7.51 15.10
CA ALA A 72 -6.53 8.50 15.88
C ALA A 72 -6.28 9.83 15.16
N LEU A 73 -6.19 9.83 13.83
CA LEU A 73 -5.71 10.98 13.07
C LEU A 73 -6.73 11.61 12.13
N LEU A 74 -7.77 10.89 11.73
CA LEU A 74 -8.66 11.32 10.66
C LEU A 74 -10.14 11.13 11.02
N PRO A 75 -11.02 12.04 10.57
CA PRO A 75 -12.45 11.90 10.75
C PRO A 75 -12.99 10.72 9.92
N ALA A 76 -13.72 9.82 10.58
CA ALA A 76 -14.44 8.74 9.92
C ALA A 76 -15.58 9.29 9.04
N GLY A 77 -15.90 8.60 7.95
CA GLY A 77 -16.93 8.98 7.00
C GLY A 77 -16.44 9.91 5.89
N THR A 78 -15.39 10.71 6.13
CA THR A 78 -14.84 11.66 5.16
C THR A 78 -13.57 11.15 4.49
N ASP A 79 -12.57 10.78 5.30
CA ASP A 79 -11.25 10.37 4.80
C ASP A 79 -11.03 8.85 4.85
N TRP A 80 -11.87 8.15 5.60
CA TRP A 80 -11.93 6.70 5.70
C TRP A 80 -13.24 6.24 6.31
N ALA A 81 -13.63 4.98 6.08
CA ALA A 81 -14.74 4.36 6.81
C ALA A 81 -14.59 2.85 6.88
N ALA A 82 -14.92 2.28 8.05
CA ALA A 82 -15.01 0.84 8.28
C ALA A 82 -16.38 0.33 7.79
N THR A 83 -16.53 0.19 6.48
CA THR A 83 -17.79 -0.20 5.83
C THR A 83 -17.98 -1.71 5.71
N GLY A 84 -16.94 -2.48 6.04
CA GLY A 84 -16.78 -3.84 5.57
C GLY A 84 -16.35 -3.88 4.11
N VAL A 85 -15.91 -5.07 3.66
CA VAL A 85 -15.51 -5.34 2.27
C VAL A 85 -16.01 -6.72 1.87
N LEU A 86 -16.65 -6.81 0.71
CA LEU A 86 -17.00 -8.08 0.09
C LEU A 86 -15.86 -8.52 -0.82
N GLU A 87 -15.28 -9.70 -0.61
CA GLU A 87 -14.25 -10.28 -1.48
C GLU A 87 -14.84 -11.41 -2.32
N ARG A 88 -15.13 -11.13 -3.59
CA ARG A 88 -15.50 -12.16 -4.57
C ARG A 88 -14.26 -12.70 -5.25
N ARG A 89 -14.03 -13.99 -5.15
CA ARG A 89 -12.90 -14.67 -5.80
C ARG A 89 -13.30 -15.24 -7.13
N VAL A 90 -12.92 -14.53 -8.19
CA VAL A 90 -13.33 -14.84 -9.57
C VAL A 90 -12.54 -16.01 -10.16
N GLU A 91 -11.25 -16.15 -9.80
CA GLU A 91 -10.35 -17.14 -10.45
C GLU A 91 -10.08 -18.37 -9.59
N HIS A 92 -10.06 -18.22 -8.27
CA HIS A 92 -9.79 -19.33 -7.34
C HIS A 92 -10.66 -19.16 -6.10
N ALA A 93 -11.58 -20.09 -5.89
CA ALA A 93 -12.28 -20.18 -4.62
C ALA A 93 -11.24 -20.48 -3.52
N ARG A 94 -10.90 -19.48 -2.70
CA ARG A 94 -10.08 -19.70 -1.51
C ARG A 94 -11.04 -19.87 -0.34
N ALA A 95 -11.08 -21.07 0.21
CA ALA A 95 -11.80 -21.34 1.43
C ALA A 95 -11.16 -20.59 2.61
N LEU A 96 -11.96 -20.35 3.65
CA LEU A 96 -11.44 -19.98 4.95
C LEU A 96 -10.58 -21.13 5.51
N PRO A 97 -9.60 -20.83 6.38
CA PRO A 97 -8.89 -21.88 7.09
C PRO A 97 -9.87 -22.82 7.78
N PRO A 98 -9.66 -24.15 7.71
CA PRO A 98 -10.50 -25.08 8.43
C PRO A 98 -10.33 -24.86 9.93
N CYS A 99 -11.45 -24.87 10.66
CA CYS A 99 -11.47 -24.77 12.11
C CYS A 99 -11.94 -26.11 12.69
N ALA A 100 -11.17 -26.69 13.60
CA ALA A 100 -11.59 -27.88 14.30
C ALA A 100 -12.76 -27.57 15.24
N PRO A 101 -13.76 -28.48 15.39
CA PRO A 101 -14.85 -28.28 16.33
C PRO A 101 -14.34 -27.97 17.75
N GLY A 102 -14.84 -26.89 18.34
CA GLY A 102 -14.46 -26.44 19.68
C GLY A 102 -13.12 -25.66 19.78
N SER A 103 -12.40 -25.45 18.66
CA SER A 103 -11.23 -24.59 18.64
C SER A 103 -11.61 -23.15 18.28
N PRO A 104 -10.89 -22.13 18.82
CA PRO A 104 -11.07 -20.75 18.36
C PRO A 104 -10.82 -20.63 16.86
N ASN A 105 -11.75 -20.02 16.14
CA ASN A 105 -11.56 -19.77 14.72
C ASN A 105 -10.62 -18.57 14.54
N PRO A 106 -9.45 -18.72 13.90
CA PRO A 106 -8.49 -17.62 13.71
C PRO A 106 -9.04 -16.50 12.83
N MET A 107 -10.17 -16.73 12.16
CA MET A 107 -10.83 -15.76 11.29
C MET A 107 -11.99 -15.02 11.96
N ASP A 108 -12.32 -15.33 13.22
CA ASP A 108 -13.40 -14.65 13.94
C ASP A 108 -13.15 -13.14 14.00
N GLY A 109 -14.19 -12.36 13.63
CA GLY A 109 -14.10 -10.90 13.50
C GLY A 109 -13.35 -10.40 12.26
N TRP A 110 -12.64 -11.27 11.51
CA TRP A 110 -11.84 -10.88 10.35
C TRP A 110 -12.50 -11.22 9.02
N SER A 111 -12.96 -12.44 8.87
CA SER A 111 -13.51 -12.92 7.60
C SER A 111 -14.46 -14.07 7.83
N VAL A 112 -15.62 -13.98 7.19
CA VAL A 112 -16.65 -15.04 7.20
C VAL A 112 -17.14 -15.26 5.77
N GLU A 113 -17.78 -16.39 5.52
CA GLU A 113 -18.51 -16.57 4.25
C GLU A 113 -19.60 -15.49 4.14
N ALA A 114 -19.74 -14.92 2.95
CA ALA A 114 -20.78 -13.94 2.70
C ALA A 114 -22.17 -14.60 2.74
N SER A 115 -23.10 -13.99 3.46
CA SER A 115 -24.47 -14.50 3.52
C SER A 115 -25.20 -14.33 2.17
N PRO A 116 -26.27 -15.14 1.93
CA PRO A 116 -27.08 -15.01 0.73
C PRO A 116 -27.60 -13.57 0.50
N GLU A 117 -27.97 -12.87 1.58
CA GLU A 117 -28.45 -11.50 1.53
C GLU A 117 -27.36 -10.54 1.02
N ARG A 118 -26.09 -10.74 1.43
CA ARG A 118 -24.97 -9.94 0.91
C ARG A 118 -24.71 -10.23 -0.55
N LEU A 119 -24.79 -11.50 -0.96
CA LEU A 119 -24.66 -11.84 -2.38
C LEU A 119 -25.77 -11.20 -3.21
N ALA A 120 -27.00 -11.21 -2.74
CA ALA A 120 -28.14 -10.56 -3.39
C ALA A 120 -27.97 -9.03 -3.47
N GLN A 121 -27.52 -8.38 -2.39
CA GLN A 121 -27.24 -6.93 -2.38
C GLN A 121 -26.11 -6.54 -3.36
N ALA A 122 -25.14 -7.42 -3.59
CA ALA A 122 -24.11 -7.24 -4.62
C ALA A 122 -24.54 -7.75 -6.00
N GLN A 123 -25.79 -8.28 -6.14
CA GLN A 123 -26.34 -8.87 -7.36
C GLN A 123 -25.50 -10.03 -7.92
N LEU A 124 -24.97 -10.83 -7.01
CA LEU A 124 -24.15 -12.01 -7.30
C LEU A 124 -24.89 -13.33 -7.11
N ASP A 125 -26.08 -13.32 -6.51
CA ASP A 125 -26.95 -14.47 -6.24
C ASP A 125 -27.49 -15.14 -7.51
N GLN A 126 -27.60 -14.36 -8.60
CA GLN A 126 -28.12 -14.83 -9.91
C GLN A 126 -27.03 -15.44 -10.81
N LEU A 127 -25.78 -15.51 -10.34
CA LEU A 127 -24.67 -16.00 -11.20
C LEU A 127 -24.69 -17.52 -11.36
N GLN A 128 -24.39 -17.97 -12.59
CA GLN A 128 -24.21 -19.39 -12.92
C GLN A 128 -22.78 -19.58 -13.47
N PRO A 129 -21.97 -20.52 -12.92
CA PRO A 129 -22.25 -21.26 -11.68
C PRO A 129 -22.34 -20.34 -10.46
N ALA A 130 -22.97 -20.83 -9.40
CA ALA A 130 -23.09 -20.10 -8.14
C ALA A 130 -21.69 -19.64 -7.65
N THR A 131 -21.62 -18.39 -7.20
CA THR A 131 -20.38 -17.81 -6.73
C THR A 131 -20.34 -17.77 -5.20
N SER A 132 -19.16 -17.96 -4.61
CA SER A 132 -18.88 -17.68 -3.20
C SER A 132 -18.13 -16.37 -3.05
N ALA A 133 -18.31 -15.72 -1.92
CA ALA A 133 -17.55 -14.54 -1.54
C ALA A 133 -17.29 -14.55 -0.02
N LEU A 134 -16.26 -13.85 0.40
CA LEU A 134 -15.96 -13.62 1.80
C LEU A 134 -16.44 -12.22 2.21
N TRP A 135 -16.89 -12.11 3.42
CA TRP A 135 -17.19 -10.84 4.06
C TRP A 135 -16.12 -10.52 5.09
N HIS A 136 -15.52 -9.33 4.98
CA HIS A 136 -14.53 -8.81 5.92
C HIS A 136 -15.18 -7.68 6.74
N PRO A 137 -15.73 -7.96 7.92
CA PRO A 137 -16.44 -6.95 8.72
C PRO A 137 -15.55 -5.77 9.14
N CYS A 138 -14.25 -6.01 9.36
CA CYS A 138 -13.26 -4.98 9.66
C CYS A 138 -12.65 -4.32 8.41
N GLY A 139 -13.10 -4.68 7.20
CA GLY A 139 -12.66 -4.05 5.98
C GLY A 139 -13.05 -2.57 5.92
N ALA A 140 -12.20 -1.75 5.33
CA ALA A 140 -12.40 -0.31 5.23
C ALA A 140 -11.95 0.22 3.87
N TRP A 141 -12.42 1.40 3.52
CA TRP A 141 -11.79 2.23 2.51
C TRP A 141 -11.07 3.41 3.17
N MET A 142 -10.05 3.94 2.53
CA MET A 142 -9.34 5.15 2.97
C MET A 142 -8.78 5.96 1.80
N ARG A 143 -8.55 7.25 2.05
CA ARG A 143 -7.83 8.18 1.16
C ARG A 143 -6.37 8.24 1.63
N PRO A 144 -5.43 7.56 0.96
CA PRO A 144 -4.06 7.40 1.48
C PRO A 144 -3.32 8.72 1.63
N ALA A 145 -3.55 9.69 0.73
CA ALA A 145 -2.92 11.01 0.83
C ALA A 145 -3.30 11.75 2.13
N ARG A 146 -4.54 11.56 2.63
CA ARG A 146 -4.98 12.16 3.90
C ARG A 146 -4.22 11.57 5.10
N LEU A 147 -4.03 10.26 5.13
CA LEU A 147 -3.24 9.63 6.18
C LEU A 147 -1.78 10.12 6.14
N VAL A 148 -1.17 10.19 4.96
CA VAL A 148 0.19 10.73 4.80
C VAL A 148 0.29 12.15 5.36
N GLN A 149 -0.62 13.04 4.95
CA GLN A 149 -0.65 14.43 5.43
C GLN A 149 -0.81 14.51 6.95
N ALA A 150 -1.76 13.76 7.51
CA ALA A 150 -2.02 13.73 8.94
C ALA A 150 -0.82 13.21 9.77
N GLN A 151 -0.11 12.20 9.26
CA GLN A 151 1.11 11.70 9.88
C GLN A 151 2.25 12.72 9.83
N LEU A 152 2.46 13.39 8.69
CA LEU A 152 3.53 14.38 8.54
C LEU A 152 3.26 15.70 9.31
N ALA A 153 2.00 15.99 9.64
CA ALA A 153 1.62 17.16 10.44
C ALA A 153 1.86 17.00 11.95
N GLN A 154 2.36 15.84 12.40
CA GLN A 154 2.56 15.59 13.82
C GLN A 154 3.81 16.30 14.37
N PRO A 155 3.80 16.68 15.67
CA PRO A 155 4.96 17.28 16.32
C PRO A 155 6.22 16.41 16.18
N GLY A 156 7.36 17.06 16.02
CA GLY A 156 8.66 16.39 15.87
C GLY A 156 8.97 15.98 14.42
N ILE A 157 8.08 16.23 13.46
CA ILE A 157 8.28 15.94 12.04
C ILE A 157 8.39 17.25 11.26
N GLU A 158 9.49 17.42 10.54
CA GLU A 158 9.69 18.48 9.55
C GLU A 158 9.74 17.84 8.17
N TRP A 159 8.79 18.14 7.29
CA TRP A 159 8.84 17.66 5.93
C TRP A 159 9.23 18.78 4.96
N ARG A 160 10.05 18.42 3.94
CA ARG A 160 10.52 19.32 2.90
C ARG A 160 10.29 18.67 1.53
N GLY A 161 9.48 19.33 0.71
CA GLY A 161 9.28 18.98 -0.71
C GLY A 161 10.32 19.62 -1.62
N ALA A 162 10.30 19.26 -2.92
CA ALA A 162 11.27 19.66 -3.92
C ALA A 162 12.74 19.38 -3.50
N CYS A 163 12.95 18.34 -2.69
CA CYS A 163 14.25 17.90 -2.18
C CYS A 163 14.57 16.50 -2.73
N ALA A 164 14.92 16.42 -4.01
CA ALA A 164 15.26 15.18 -4.69
C ALA A 164 16.65 14.67 -4.25
N VAL A 165 16.67 13.71 -3.32
CA VAL A 165 17.92 13.04 -2.95
C VAL A 165 18.37 12.16 -4.11
N ALA A 166 19.57 12.44 -4.66
CA ALA A 166 20.15 11.69 -5.77
C ALA A 166 21.30 10.77 -5.31
N ARG A 167 22.00 11.14 -4.24
CA ARG A 167 23.18 10.40 -3.78
C ARG A 167 23.29 10.42 -2.25
N LEU A 168 23.76 9.29 -1.71
CA LEU A 168 24.15 9.10 -0.31
C LEU A 168 25.66 8.94 -0.23
N GLN A 169 26.27 9.51 0.80
CA GLN A 169 27.67 9.34 1.09
C GLN A 169 27.88 9.09 2.59
N PRO A 170 28.62 8.04 2.99
CA PRO A 170 28.96 7.83 4.38
C PRO A 170 29.90 8.94 4.88
N THR A 171 29.70 9.32 6.15
CA THR A 171 30.55 10.26 6.89
C THR A 171 30.93 9.66 8.23
N PRO A 172 31.91 10.19 8.96
CA PRO A 172 32.22 9.71 10.31
C PRO A 172 31.04 9.75 11.29
N GLU A 173 30.05 10.65 11.04
CA GLU A 173 28.90 10.90 11.92
C GLU A 173 27.61 10.28 11.39
N GLY A 174 27.67 9.52 10.28
CA GLY A 174 26.51 8.88 9.64
C GLY A 174 26.47 9.06 8.13
N TRP A 175 25.50 9.81 7.60
CA TRP A 175 25.24 9.95 6.18
C TRP A 175 25.02 11.39 5.77
N ALA A 176 25.61 11.80 4.65
CA ALA A 176 25.30 13.03 3.92
C ALA A 176 24.45 12.69 2.71
N LEU A 177 23.39 13.48 2.48
CA LEU A 177 22.43 13.33 1.39
C LEU A 177 22.60 14.51 0.43
N PHE A 178 22.72 14.22 -0.86
CA PHE A 178 22.97 15.21 -1.89
C PHE A 178 21.89 15.17 -2.98
N ASP A 179 21.62 16.32 -3.57
CA ASP A 179 20.87 16.43 -4.82
C ASP A 179 21.72 16.04 -6.05
N ALA A 180 21.13 16.15 -7.26
CA ALA A 180 21.81 15.85 -8.51
C ALA A 180 22.93 16.86 -8.87
N HIS A 181 22.94 18.05 -8.25
CA HIS A 181 23.93 19.09 -8.45
C HIS A 181 25.08 19.02 -7.44
N GLY A 182 25.03 18.05 -6.51
CA GLY A 182 26.02 17.89 -5.45
C GLY A 182 25.80 18.79 -4.24
N GLN A 183 24.68 19.50 -4.16
CA GLN A 183 24.34 20.31 -3.00
C GLN A 183 23.89 19.37 -1.85
N THR A 184 24.39 19.62 -0.65
CA THR A 184 23.99 18.89 0.55
C THR A 184 22.57 19.28 0.96
N LEU A 185 21.68 18.30 1.00
CA LEU A 185 20.28 18.46 1.43
C LEU A 185 20.10 18.23 2.94
N ALA A 186 20.83 17.26 3.49
CA ALA A 186 20.82 16.91 4.91
C ALA A 186 22.04 16.08 5.30
N GLN A 187 22.30 16.04 6.62
CA GLN A 187 23.23 15.09 7.26
C GLN A 187 22.55 14.47 8.48
N ALA A 188 22.74 13.17 8.71
CA ALA A 188 22.13 12.49 9.84
C ALA A 188 22.85 11.20 10.20
N PRO A 189 22.89 10.82 11.49
CA PRO A 189 23.43 9.54 11.92
C PRO A 189 22.56 8.35 11.49
N LEU A 190 21.26 8.60 11.23
CA LEU A 190 20.31 7.59 10.78
C LEU A 190 19.50 8.07 9.60
N VAL A 191 19.44 7.24 8.55
CA VAL A 191 18.66 7.50 7.33
C VAL A 191 17.74 6.32 7.05
N VAL A 192 16.46 6.62 6.74
CA VAL A 192 15.45 5.65 6.31
C VAL A 192 15.10 5.91 4.85
N LEU A 193 15.39 4.97 3.97
CA LEU A 193 15.01 5.02 2.57
C LEU A 193 13.60 4.48 2.36
N ALA A 194 12.66 5.37 2.09
CA ALA A 194 11.22 5.08 1.90
C ALA A 194 10.68 5.60 0.55
N ALA A 195 11.57 5.81 -0.42
CA ALA A 195 11.29 6.38 -1.75
C ALA A 195 10.79 5.35 -2.78
N GLY A 196 10.10 4.28 -2.33
CA GLY A 196 9.54 3.26 -3.21
C GLY A 196 10.59 2.61 -4.11
N PHE A 197 10.37 2.62 -5.44
CA PHE A 197 11.29 1.99 -6.38
C PHE A 197 12.64 2.73 -6.51
N SER A 198 12.67 4.04 -6.24
CA SER A 198 13.89 4.86 -6.28
C SER A 198 14.91 4.47 -5.19
N VAL A 199 14.51 3.72 -4.17
CA VAL A 199 15.43 3.15 -3.16
C VAL A 199 16.55 2.34 -3.81
N ARG A 200 16.29 1.69 -4.96
CA ARG A 200 17.31 0.93 -5.71
C ARG A 200 18.51 1.80 -6.12
N GLY A 201 18.25 2.98 -6.71
CA GLY A 201 19.31 3.91 -7.11
C GLY A 201 20.04 4.53 -5.92
N LEU A 202 19.32 4.83 -4.84
CA LEU A 202 19.91 5.37 -3.62
C LEU A 202 20.86 4.37 -2.93
N LEU A 203 20.49 3.09 -2.87
CA LEU A 203 21.38 2.04 -2.36
C LEU A 203 22.63 1.87 -3.23
N ALA A 204 22.49 1.93 -4.55
CA ALA A 204 23.65 1.86 -5.45
C ALA A 204 24.61 3.05 -5.24
N SER A 205 24.08 4.25 -4.96
CA SER A 205 24.92 5.42 -4.67
C SER A 205 25.68 5.30 -3.34
N ALA A 206 25.11 4.63 -2.35
CA ALA A 206 25.72 4.42 -1.05
C ALA A 206 26.99 3.55 -1.12
N ASP A 207 27.16 2.75 -2.18
CA ASP A 207 28.34 1.92 -2.44
C ASP A 207 29.47 2.64 -3.18
N GLY A 208 29.31 3.92 -3.49
CA GLY A 208 30.28 4.65 -4.32
C GLY A 208 30.23 4.28 -5.81
N ALA A 209 29.36 3.36 -6.22
CA ALA A 209 29.05 3.12 -7.62
C ALA A 209 28.24 4.32 -8.11
N GLY A 210 28.73 5.00 -9.15
CA GLY A 210 28.06 6.17 -9.72
C GLY A 210 26.57 5.91 -10.02
N THR A 211 25.79 7.00 -10.21
CA THR A 211 24.32 7.03 -10.37
C THR A 211 23.73 6.17 -11.50
N GLN A 212 24.53 5.41 -12.23
CA GLN A 212 24.05 4.45 -13.23
C GLN A 212 23.47 3.21 -12.51
N PRO A 213 22.19 2.87 -12.74
CA PRO A 213 21.63 1.64 -12.19
C PRO A 213 22.38 0.45 -12.82
N SER A 214 23.20 -0.22 -12.02
CA SER A 214 23.71 -1.55 -12.38
C SER A 214 22.53 -2.47 -12.73
N THR A 215 22.71 -3.32 -13.74
CA THR A 215 21.76 -4.35 -14.16
C THR A 215 21.17 -5.10 -12.95
N GLU A 216 20.01 -5.73 -13.09
CA GLU A 216 19.24 -6.38 -12.01
C GLU A 216 20.03 -7.27 -11.05
N SER A 217 21.21 -7.77 -11.48
CA SER A 217 22.08 -8.70 -10.74
C SER A 217 22.86 -8.08 -9.57
N GLY A 218 22.93 -6.76 -9.40
CA GLY A 218 23.82 -6.11 -8.40
C GLY A 218 23.11 -5.38 -7.26
N SER A 219 21.78 -5.30 -7.24
CA SER A 219 21.08 -4.59 -6.17
C SER A 219 20.93 -5.47 -4.92
N PRO A 220 21.27 -4.96 -3.73
CA PRO A 220 21.12 -5.70 -2.48
C PRO A 220 19.66 -6.02 -2.13
N LEU A 221 18.71 -5.29 -2.71
CA LEU A 221 17.28 -5.56 -2.64
C LEU A 221 16.72 -5.84 -4.04
N PRO A 222 16.08 -6.99 -4.28
CA PRO A 222 15.47 -7.35 -5.56
C PRO A 222 14.12 -6.62 -5.74
N LEU A 223 14.19 -5.29 -5.85
CA LEU A 223 13.02 -4.43 -6.03
C LEU A 223 12.54 -4.49 -7.47
N HIS A 224 11.24 -4.67 -7.64
CA HIS A 224 10.57 -4.67 -8.94
C HIS A 224 9.56 -3.55 -9.02
N ALA A 225 9.54 -2.87 -10.17
CA ALA A 225 8.50 -1.92 -10.52
C ALA A 225 7.21 -2.67 -10.86
N LEU A 226 6.09 -2.19 -10.35
CA LEU A 226 4.76 -2.71 -10.62
C LEU A 226 3.82 -1.54 -10.88
N ARG A 227 3.69 -1.18 -12.14
CA ARG A 227 2.75 -0.13 -12.56
C ARG A 227 1.32 -0.59 -12.36
N GLY A 228 0.42 0.35 -12.07
CA GLY A 228 -1.01 0.11 -12.06
C GLY A 228 -1.79 1.40 -12.26
N GLN A 229 -2.92 1.27 -12.92
CA GLN A 229 -3.86 2.35 -13.17
C GLN A 229 -5.22 2.01 -12.58
N VAL A 230 -5.89 3.00 -11.99
CA VAL A 230 -7.31 2.97 -11.69
C VAL A 230 -8.08 3.86 -12.65
N SER A 231 -9.36 3.55 -12.85
CA SER A 231 -10.34 4.37 -13.57
C SER A 231 -11.34 4.90 -12.57
N TRP A 232 -11.73 6.17 -12.66
CA TRP A 232 -12.69 6.79 -11.75
C TRP A 232 -13.51 7.86 -12.45
N GLY A 233 -14.65 8.22 -11.85
CA GLY A 233 -15.52 9.30 -12.32
C GLY A 233 -16.55 9.67 -11.29
N ALA A 234 -17.33 10.72 -11.55
CA ALA A 234 -18.36 11.20 -10.63
C ALA A 234 -19.56 10.24 -10.60
N LEU A 235 -20.11 9.98 -9.40
CA LEU A 235 -21.26 9.09 -9.24
C LEU A 235 -22.53 9.61 -9.91
N ASN A 236 -22.74 10.92 -9.91
CA ASN A 236 -23.91 11.55 -10.53
C ASN A 236 -23.92 11.44 -12.07
N GLU A 237 -22.76 11.18 -12.67
CA GLU A 237 -22.63 10.96 -14.13
C GLU A 237 -22.96 9.52 -14.56
N LEU A 238 -23.08 8.59 -13.59
CA LEU A 238 -23.48 7.22 -13.90
C LEU A 238 -24.92 7.15 -14.41
N PRO A 239 -25.23 6.23 -15.35
CA PRO A 239 -26.61 5.91 -15.71
C PRO A 239 -27.45 5.58 -14.47
N ALA A 240 -28.73 5.97 -14.47
CA ALA A 240 -29.63 5.73 -13.33
C ALA A 240 -29.70 4.24 -12.93
N ALA A 241 -29.71 3.34 -13.93
CA ALA A 241 -29.70 1.90 -13.71
C ALA A 241 -28.39 1.43 -13.01
N ALA A 242 -27.24 2.01 -13.35
CA ALA A 242 -25.98 1.71 -12.70
C ALA A 242 -25.97 2.20 -11.25
N ARG A 243 -26.48 3.42 -10.99
CA ARG A 243 -26.61 3.95 -9.62
C ARG A 243 -27.50 3.08 -8.74
N ALA A 244 -28.62 2.58 -9.28
CA ALA A 244 -29.52 1.69 -8.57
C ALA A 244 -28.94 0.28 -8.32
N ALA A 245 -27.89 -0.08 -9.04
CA ALA A 245 -27.21 -1.38 -8.95
C ALA A 245 -25.94 -1.35 -8.09
N LEU A 246 -25.59 -0.23 -7.47
CA LEU A 246 -24.40 -0.09 -6.63
C LEU A 246 -24.50 -0.98 -5.38
N PRO A 247 -23.50 -1.81 -5.07
CA PRO A 247 -23.49 -2.55 -3.81
C PRO A 247 -23.32 -1.56 -2.64
N PRO A 248 -23.87 -1.83 -1.44
CA PRO A 248 -23.79 -0.89 -0.32
C PRO A 248 -22.39 -0.71 0.30
N TRP A 249 -21.43 -1.53 -0.10
CA TRP A 249 -20.04 -1.52 0.38
C TRP A 249 -19.05 -1.83 -0.76
N PRO A 250 -17.74 -1.59 -0.55
CA PRO A 250 -16.71 -1.93 -1.52
C PRO A 250 -16.65 -3.43 -1.83
N VAL A 251 -16.32 -3.75 -3.09
CA VAL A 251 -16.13 -5.15 -3.54
C VAL A 251 -14.70 -5.33 -4.04
N ASN A 252 -14.06 -6.41 -3.62
CA ASN A 252 -12.70 -6.80 -3.95
C ASN A 252 -12.65 -8.23 -4.55
N GLY A 253 -11.49 -8.65 -5.09
CA GLY A 253 -11.21 -10.04 -5.52
C GLY A 253 -10.62 -10.16 -6.92
N TYR A 254 -11.09 -9.41 -7.89
CA TYR A 254 -10.51 -9.29 -9.22
C TYR A 254 -10.34 -7.81 -9.60
N GLY A 255 -9.38 -7.17 -8.96
CA GLY A 255 -9.36 -5.73 -8.79
C GLY A 255 -10.32 -5.34 -7.66
N SER A 256 -10.71 -4.08 -7.60
CA SER A 256 -11.65 -3.56 -6.61
C SER A 256 -12.62 -2.56 -7.23
N PHE A 257 -13.81 -2.47 -6.65
CA PHE A 257 -14.81 -1.44 -6.92
C PHE A 257 -15.14 -0.72 -5.61
N LEU A 258 -15.02 0.59 -5.61
CA LEU A 258 -15.37 1.49 -4.50
C LEU A 258 -16.23 2.61 -5.01
N HIS A 259 -17.10 3.15 -4.16
CA HIS A 259 -17.87 4.33 -4.51
C HIS A 259 -18.35 5.09 -3.25
N GLY A 260 -18.83 6.31 -3.45
CA GLY A 260 -19.47 7.12 -2.42
C GLY A 260 -18.55 8.05 -1.63
N MET A 261 -17.22 7.88 -1.73
CA MET A 261 -16.25 8.82 -1.17
C MET A 261 -16.04 10.01 -2.11
N ASP A 262 -15.69 11.16 -1.54
CA ASP A 262 -15.41 12.36 -2.32
C ASP A 262 -14.18 12.19 -3.20
N GLY A 263 -14.34 12.51 -4.47
CA GLY A 263 -13.27 12.56 -5.45
C GLY A 263 -12.45 13.86 -5.36
N PRO A 264 -11.47 14.02 -6.26
CA PRO A 264 -10.67 15.25 -6.34
C PRO A 264 -11.47 16.52 -6.56
N SER A 265 -12.65 16.44 -7.19
CA SER A 265 -13.57 17.57 -7.40
C SER A 265 -14.48 17.88 -6.21
N GLY A 266 -14.40 17.10 -5.12
CA GLY A 266 -15.33 17.19 -3.99
C GLY A 266 -16.69 16.52 -4.20
N ALA A 267 -16.97 16.00 -5.40
CA ALA A 267 -18.19 15.22 -5.66
C ALA A 267 -17.96 13.73 -5.35
N PRO A 268 -18.99 12.99 -4.89
CA PRO A 268 -18.89 11.53 -4.71
C PRO A 268 -18.46 10.85 -6.01
N MET A 269 -17.50 9.93 -5.90
CA MET A 269 -16.93 9.23 -7.05
C MET A 269 -17.15 7.71 -6.98
N TRP A 270 -16.98 7.07 -8.14
CA TRP A 270 -16.71 5.65 -8.26
C TRP A 270 -15.26 5.43 -8.67
N ILE A 271 -14.65 4.32 -8.27
CA ILE A 271 -13.29 3.96 -8.64
C ILE A 271 -13.19 2.45 -8.88
N VAL A 272 -12.52 2.08 -9.97
CA VAL A 272 -12.30 0.69 -10.40
C VAL A 272 -10.82 0.47 -10.65
N GLY A 273 -10.30 -0.63 -10.20
CA GLY A 273 -8.93 -1.01 -10.50
C GLY A 273 -8.29 -1.93 -9.46
N SER A 274 -7.04 -2.17 -9.65
CA SER A 274 -6.12 -1.55 -10.61
C SER A 274 -5.64 -2.58 -11.63
N THR A 275 -5.04 -2.09 -12.71
CA THR A 275 -4.19 -2.91 -13.58
C THR A 275 -2.86 -3.24 -12.89
N PHE A 276 -2.14 -4.23 -13.44
CA PHE A 276 -0.85 -4.68 -12.93
C PHE A 276 0.09 -4.97 -14.09
N GLU A 277 1.13 -4.16 -14.24
CA GLU A 277 2.13 -4.31 -15.30
C GLU A 277 3.53 -4.32 -14.68
N ARG A 278 4.20 -5.47 -14.76
CA ARG A 278 5.54 -5.66 -14.19
C ARG A 278 6.60 -5.01 -15.08
N GLY A 279 7.62 -4.41 -14.44
CA GLY A 279 8.75 -3.80 -15.12
C GLY A 279 8.46 -2.43 -15.74
N ASN A 280 7.20 -2.03 -15.87
CA ASN A 280 6.86 -0.71 -16.39
C ASN A 280 7.01 0.37 -15.28
N THR A 281 7.76 1.41 -15.59
CA THR A 281 8.03 2.55 -14.68
C THR A 281 7.31 3.85 -15.11
N SER A 282 6.47 3.80 -16.15
CA SER A 282 5.68 4.96 -16.59
C SER A 282 4.48 5.17 -15.66
N ALA A 283 4.22 6.42 -15.29
CA ALA A 283 2.99 6.82 -14.60
C ALA A 283 1.93 7.40 -15.56
N ALA A 284 2.11 7.26 -16.86
CA ALA A 284 1.16 7.75 -17.86
C ALA A 284 -0.17 6.95 -17.78
N VAL A 285 -1.29 7.69 -17.85
CA VAL A 285 -2.63 7.10 -17.98
C VAL A 285 -2.84 6.64 -19.41
N THR A 286 -3.41 5.43 -19.60
CA THR A 286 -3.67 4.86 -20.95
C THR A 286 -5.12 4.42 -21.12
N ALA A 287 -5.62 4.51 -22.35
CA ALA A 287 -6.94 4.00 -22.70
C ALA A 287 -7.04 2.47 -22.57
N ALA A 288 -5.94 1.76 -22.82
CA ALA A 288 -5.88 0.31 -22.67
C ALA A 288 -6.13 -0.13 -21.22
N ASP A 289 -5.60 0.61 -20.24
CA ASP A 289 -5.86 0.33 -18.83
C ASP A 289 -7.31 0.64 -18.42
N HIS A 290 -7.95 1.67 -19.00
CA HIS A 290 -9.38 1.91 -18.80
C HIS A 290 -10.21 0.72 -19.29
N ALA A 291 -9.92 0.22 -20.49
CA ALA A 291 -10.57 -0.97 -21.03
C ALA A 291 -10.32 -2.23 -20.16
N ALA A 292 -9.10 -2.40 -19.67
CA ALA A 292 -8.76 -3.51 -18.78
C ALA A 292 -9.49 -3.40 -17.42
N ASN A 293 -9.63 -2.19 -16.86
CA ASN A 293 -10.38 -1.96 -15.62
C ASN A 293 -11.89 -2.19 -15.81
N GLN A 294 -12.44 -1.80 -16.96
CA GLN A 294 -13.82 -2.10 -17.32
C GLN A 294 -14.05 -3.62 -17.41
N ALA A 295 -13.16 -4.35 -18.10
CA ALA A 295 -13.23 -5.81 -18.16
C ALA A 295 -13.10 -6.48 -16.78
N ARG A 296 -12.28 -5.91 -15.86
CA ARG A 296 -12.18 -6.37 -14.48
C ARG A 296 -13.48 -6.17 -13.72
N LEU A 297 -14.12 -5.00 -13.84
CA LEU A 297 -15.42 -4.74 -13.24
C LEU A 297 -16.48 -5.69 -13.79
N GLN A 298 -16.50 -5.94 -15.11
CA GLN A 298 -17.41 -6.86 -15.74
C GLN A 298 -17.27 -8.29 -15.18
N ARG A 299 -16.05 -8.73 -14.86
CA ARG A 299 -15.82 -10.03 -14.24
C ARG A 299 -16.15 -10.02 -12.74
N LEU A 300 -15.83 -8.93 -12.03
CA LEU A 300 -16.05 -8.80 -10.58
C LEU A 300 -17.54 -8.65 -10.25
N LEU A 301 -18.24 -7.78 -10.94
CA LEU A 301 -19.66 -7.44 -10.78
C LEU A 301 -20.33 -7.40 -12.17
N PRO A 302 -20.75 -8.54 -12.75
CA PRO A 302 -21.13 -8.63 -14.15
C PRO A 302 -22.24 -7.67 -14.55
N ARG A 303 -23.32 -7.59 -13.76
CA ARG A 303 -24.46 -6.69 -14.05
C ARG A 303 -24.02 -5.23 -13.99
N LEU A 304 -23.33 -4.84 -12.90
CA LEU A 304 -22.85 -3.47 -12.74
C LEU A 304 -21.84 -3.10 -13.84
N GLY A 305 -20.92 -4.00 -14.18
CA GLY A 305 -19.93 -3.80 -15.23
C GLY A 305 -20.56 -3.52 -16.58
N THR A 306 -21.66 -4.21 -16.93
CA THR A 306 -22.45 -3.92 -18.14
C THR A 306 -23.08 -2.54 -18.08
N LEU A 307 -23.74 -2.19 -16.97
CA LEU A 307 -24.42 -0.92 -16.80
C LEU A 307 -23.47 0.28 -16.78
N MET A 308 -22.24 0.10 -16.29
CA MET A 308 -21.20 1.13 -16.21
C MET A 308 -20.36 1.28 -17.47
N GLN A 309 -20.51 0.41 -18.48
CA GLN A 309 -19.69 0.44 -19.69
C GLN A 309 -19.60 1.84 -20.33
N PRO A 310 -20.71 2.61 -20.50
CA PRO A 310 -20.63 3.94 -21.08
C PRO A 310 -19.80 4.93 -20.25
N ALA A 311 -19.79 4.79 -18.92
CA ALA A 311 -19.06 5.70 -18.02
C ALA A 311 -17.54 5.59 -18.18
N PHE A 312 -17.03 4.46 -18.66
CA PHE A 312 -15.59 4.28 -18.92
C PHE A 312 -15.06 5.11 -20.09
N GLN A 313 -15.94 5.58 -21.02
CA GLN A 313 -15.55 6.45 -22.13
C GLN A 313 -15.09 7.84 -21.64
N ALA A 314 -15.67 8.33 -20.57
CA ALA A 314 -15.33 9.62 -19.94
C ALA A 314 -14.54 9.45 -18.63
N ALA A 315 -14.12 8.21 -18.30
CA ALA A 315 -13.43 7.95 -17.06
C ALA A 315 -12.09 8.68 -16.99
N GLN A 316 -11.83 9.28 -15.84
CA GLN A 316 -10.52 9.79 -15.49
C GLN A 316 -9.62 8.65 -15.01
N GLY A 317 -8.31 8.84 -15.12
CA GLY A 317 -7.33 7.86 -14.70
C GLY A 317 -6.35 8.40 -13.67
N TRP A 318 -5.87 7.50 -12.83
CA TRP A 318 -4.68 7.73 -12.04
C TRP A 318 -3.79 6.50 -12.16
N ALA A 319 -2.51 6.70 -12.48
CA ALA A 319 -1.53 5.64 -12.64
C ALA A 319 -0.28 5.94 -11.81
N ALA A 320 0.32 4.91 -11.25
CA ALA A 320 1.58 5.02 -10.51
C ALA A 320 2.37 3.72 -10.53
N VAL A 321 3.65 3.83 -10.15
CA VAL A 321 4.55 2.70 -10.00
C VAL A 321 4.66 2.33 -8.53
N ARG A 322 4.22 1.12 -8.21
CA ARG A 322 4.42 0.48 -6.92
C ARG A 322 5.76 -0.23 -6.91
N CYS A 323 6.36 -0.34 -5.75
CA CYS A 323 7.58 -1.10 -5.52
C CYS A 323 7.24 -2.41 -4.82
N THR A 324 7.66 -3.55 -5.34
CA THR A 324 7.40 -4.88 -4.79
C THR A 324 8.67 -5.70 -4.68
N LEU A 325 8.64 -6.70 -3.80
CA LEU A 325 9.69 -7.70 -3.60
C LEU A 325 9.17 -9.08 -4.03
N PRO A 326 10.03 -10.06 -4.34
CA PRO A 326 9.61 -11.39 -4.80
C PRO A 326 8.68 -12.13 -3.84
N ASP A 327 8.90 -11.97 -2.53
CA ASP A 327 8.10 -12.58 -1.47
C ASP A 327 6.82 -11.81 -1.15
N ARG A 328 6.59 -10.66 -1.78
CA ARG A 328 5.43 -9.76 -1.61
C ARG A 328 5.26 -9.20 -0.20
N LEU A 329 6.32 -9.22 0.61
CA LEU A 329 6.39 -8.60 1.93
C LEU A 329 7.28 -7.35 1.88
N PRO A 330 7.01 -6.29 2.65
CA PRO A 330 7.87 -5.12 2.72
C PRO A 330 9.24 -5.49 3.30
N ALA A 331 10.26 -4.74 2.94
CA ALA A 331 11.57 -4.75 3.58
C ALA A 331 11.66 -3.60 4.57
N VAL A 332 11.93 -3.91 5.84
CA VAL A 332 11.92 -2.97 6.97
C VAL A 332 13.22 -3.05 7.75
N GLY A 333 13.77 -1.91 8.13
CA GLY A 333 14.93 -1.82 9.02
C GLY A 333 16.27 -1.91 8.31
N VAL A 334 17.31 -2.26 9.04
CA VAL A 334 18.68 -2.34 8.52
C VAL A 334 18.83 -3.48 7.50
N LEU A 335 19.51 -3.18 6.41
CA LEU A 335 19.80 -4.19 5.37
C LEU A 335 21.13 -4.88 5.66
N ASP A 336 22.18 -4.11 5.89
CA ASP A 336 23.52 -4.58 6.26
C ASP A 336 24.16 -3.55 7.20
N ALA A 337 24.23 -3.91 8.49
CA ALA A 337 24.72 -3.01 9.53
C ALA A 337 26.24 -2.77 9.47
N VAL A 338 26.98 -3.68 8.84
CA VAL A 338 28.45 -3.58 8.71
C VAL A 338 28.79 -2.70 7.50
N ARG A 339 28.13 -2.94 6.37
CA ARG A 339 28.37 -2.21 5.13
C ARG A 339 27.78 -0.80 5.17
N TRP A 340 26.59 -0.64 5.76
CA TRP A 340 25.85 0.61 5.81
C TRP A 340 25.33 0.90 7.23
N PRO A 341 26.19 1.24 8.17
CA PRO A 341 25.77 1.56 9.53
C PRO A 341 24.83 2.79 9.51
N GLY A 342 23.73 2.73 10.24
CA GLY A 342 22.74 3.81 10.30
C GLY A 342 21.83 3.95 9.07
N LEU A 343 21.99 3.12 8.02
CA LEU A 343 21.12 3.14 6.84
C LEU A 343 20.05 2.05 6.95
N HIS A 344 18.78 2.48 6.90
CA HIS A 344 17.61 1.64 7.01
C HIS A 344 16.74 1.78 5.77
N VAL A 345 15.88 0.81 5.54
CA VAL A 345 14.90 0.84 4.47
C VAL A 345 13.49 0.61 5.01
N LEU A 346 12.48 1.20 4.38
CA LEU A 346 11.09 0.83 4.47
C LEU A 346 10.50 0.91 3.07
N THR A 347 10.50 -0.22 2.36
CA THR A 347 10.12 -0.28 0.94
C THR A 347 9.49 -1.62 0.56
N GLY A 348 9.09 -1.78 -0.69
CA GLY A 348 8.54 -3.05 -1.18
C GLY A 348 7.10 -3.33 -0.75
N LEU A 349 6.32 -2.32 -0.36
CA LEU A 349 4.93 -2.47 0.08
C LEU A 349 3.99 -3.07 -0.99
N GLY A 350 4.37 -2.98 -2.28
CA GLY A 350 3.61 -3.54 -3.40
C GLY A 350 2.18 -3.02 -3.48
N ALA A 351 1.23 -3.93 -3.67
CA ALA A 351 -0.20 -3.61 -3.73
C ALA A 351 -0.87 -3.55 -2.34
N ARG A 352 -0.10 -3.69 -1.25
CA ARG A 352 -0.62 -3.72 0.13
C ARG A 352 -0.16 -2.55 0.98
N GLY A 353 0.23 -1.44 0.35
CA GLY A 353 0.71 -0.25 1.06
C GLY A 353 -0.29 0.29 2.07
N LEU A 354 -1.59 0.30 1.76
CA LEU A 354 -2.64 0.77 2.64
C LEU A 354 -2.77 -0.10 3.90
N THR A 355 -2.58 -1.40 3.75
CA THR A 355 -2.68 -2.35 4.86
C THR A 355 -1.39 -2.44 5.68
N LEU A 356 -0.21 -2.33 5.04
CA LEU A 356 1.05 -2.72 5.69
C LEU A 356 1.96 -1.54 6.06
N SER A 357 1.73 -0.32 5.55
CA SER A 357 2.66 0.79 5.78
C SER A 357 2.77 1.19 7.25
N VAL A 358 1.63 1.26 7.95
CA VAL A 358 1.60 1.63 9.38
C VAL A 358 2.29 0.57 10.22
N LEU A 359 1.95 -0.70 10.02
CA LEU A 359 2.61 -1.82 10.69
C LEU A 359 4.13 -1.83 10.44
N ALA A 360 4.54 -1.58 9.19
CA ALA A 360 5.96 -1.53 8.82
C ALA A 360 6.70 -0.37 9.52
N GLY A 361 6.04 0.78 9.67
CA GLY A 361 6.56 1.91 10.45
C GLY A 361 6.75 1.57 11.93
N GLU A 362 5.77 0.90 12.54
CA GLU A 362 5.86 0.43 13.93
C GLU A 362 6.95 -0.63 14.11
N VAL A 363 7.09 -1.57 13.16
CA VAL A 363 8.18 -2.56 13.17
C VAL A 363 9.55 -1.87 13.09
N LEU A 364 9.72 -0.87 12.22
CA LEU A 364 10.96 -0.10 12.14
C LEU A 364 11.30 0.58 13.47
N ALA A 365 10.32 1.25 14.05
CA ALA A 365 10.51 1.98 15.31
C ALA A 365 10.79 1.03 16.48
N ALA A 366 10.07 -0.08 16.59
CA ALA A 366 10.32 -1.11 17.60
C ALA A 366 11.72 -1.73 17.47
N GLN A 367 12.20 -1.96 16.24
CA GLN A 367 13.56 -2.44 16.01
C GLN A 367 14.62 -1.44 16.53
N LEU A 368 14.43 -0.14 16.26
CA LEU A 368 15.38 0.91 16.65
C LEU A 368 15.40 1.15 18.16
N HIS A 369 14.29 0.91 18.85
CA HIS A 369 14.15 1.12 20.29
C HIS A 369 14.33 -0.16 21.12
N GLY A 370 14.47 -1.33 20.50
CA GLY A 370 14.52 -2.61 21.22
C GLY A 370 13.20 -2.94 21.94
N GLU A 371 12.08 -2.47 21.40
CA GLU A 371 10.74 -2.69 21.95
C GLU A 371 10.17 -4.07 21.53
N THR A 372 9.13 -4.48 22.23
CA THR A 372 8.31 -5.63 21.81
C THR A 372 7.71 -5.37 20.43
N TRP A 373 7.79 -6.37 19.56
CA TRP A 373 7.22 -6.28 18.21
C TRP A 373 5.70 -6.08 18.23
N PRO A 374 5.14 -5.27 17.31
CA PRO A 374 3.69 -5.07 17.19
C PRO A 374 2.96 -6.29 16.61
N LEU A 375 3.66 -7.38 16.37
CA LEU A 375 3.15 -8.67 15.89
C LEU A 375 4.09 -9.78 16.38
N GLU A 376 3.70 -11.03 16.14
CA GLU A 376 4.49 -12.19 16.55
C GLU A 376 5.95 -12.10 16.05
N PRO A 377 6.95 -12.44 16.88
CA PRO A 377 8.37 -12.30 16.53
C PRO A 377 8.77 -12.97 15.22
N ARG A 378 8.24 -14.17 14.93
CA ARG A 378 8.50 -14.88 13.66
C ARG A 378 7.97 -14.11 12.45
N LEU A 379 6.80 -13.50 12.56
CA LEU A 379 6.19 -12.70 11.51
C LEU A 379 6.94 -11.36 11.33
N ALA A 380 7.36 -10.72 12.43
CA ALA A 380 8.18 -9.52 12.39
C ALA A 380 9.50 -9.77 11.64
N GLN A 381 10.19 -10.89 11.95
CA GLN A 381 11.44 -11.27 11.28
C GLN A 381 11.28 -11.44 9.77
N MET A 382 10.11 -11.87 9.30
CA MET A 382 9.82 -11.97 7.86
C MET A 382 9.73 -10.60 7.16
N LEU A 383 9.54 -9.52 7.90
CA LEU A 383 9.51 -8.16 7.35
C LEU A 383 10.90 -7.52 7.33
N LEU A 384 11.88 -8.03 8.11
CA LEU A 384 13.18 -7.41 8.21
C LEU A 384 13.96 -7.48 6.89
N ALA A 385 14.58 -6.36 6.52
CA ALA A 385 15.34 -6.24 5.28
C ALA A 385 16.55 -7.20 5.22
N GLN A 386 17.13 -7.52 6.36
CA GLN A 386 18.27 -8.47 6.51
C GLN A 386 18.00 -9.86 5.92
N ARG A 387 16.74 -10.25 5.69
CA ARG A 387 16.41 -11.53 5.02
C ARG A 387 16.99 -11.64 3.60
N PHE A 388 17.30 -10.50 2.99
CA PHE A 388 17.91 -10.43 1.67
C PHE A 388 19.44 -10.44 1.71
N SER A 389 20.08 -9.92 2.77
CA SER A 389 21.53 -9.94 2.92
C SER A 389 22.11 -11.36 3.08
N ARG A 390 21.34 -12.29 3.65
CA ARG A 390 21.73 -13.68 3.86
C ARG A 390 21.73 -14.54 2.59
N ARG A 391 21.15 -14.06 1.50
CA ARG A 391 21.07 -14.80 0.21
C ARG A 391 22.27 -14.56 -0.71
N SER A 392 23.20 -13.69 -0.34
CA SER A 392 24.45 -13.44 -1.09
C SER A 392 25.58 -14.42 -0.69
N LYS A 393 25.26 -15.67 -0.35
CA LYS A 393 26.29 -16.72 -0.31
C LYS A 393 26.29 -17.42 -1.68
N PRO A 394 27.51 -17.60 -2.25
CA PRO A 394 27.70 -18.22 -3.56
C PRO A 394 27.17 -19.64 -3.63
#